data_097a5f16cc2d2d5e805f27551cf551aa
#
_entry.id   097a5f16cc2d2d5e805f27551cf551aa
#
_cell.length_a   1.000
_cell.length_b   1.000
_cell.length_c   1.000
_cell.angle_alpha   90.00
_cell.angle_beta   90.00
_cell.angle_gamma   90.00
#
_symmetry.space_group_name_H-M   'P 1'
#
loop_
_entity.id
_entity.type
_entity.pdbx_description
1 polymer ?
#
loop_
_entity_poly.entity_id
_entity_poly.type
_entity_poly.pdbx_seq_one_letter_code
_entity_poly.pdbx_strand_id
1 'polypeptide(L)'
;MQNYENTYRRLLLYADSMKIIDTHEHLQPNQNYLGDQPDVLCDYLSHYITTDLMSAGMSGEDLEKVKDYKTDILKRFKILEPYLESVKNTSYYRALEIGAKKIHKINEISVRTIEELNEKFKKAAICEDYGRNIMKNLCNIEVSINDNWSQDMKFSTTDLFVPTCQFSPDGNLSENLTFDEYCENYRQYFLKQKNDGMKTIKNVMAYWRTLYVEDVDYNTAKDLYTEVLKNKIDFPRKLEDYMLHVLLKIADENNFVIQIHTGLQEGMGNNLENSNPMLLRNLFNKYQNLSFDIFHMGYPYERELIVLAKTYANVYIDLCWAHIISPVAARNAFYEMLDVLPYTKILGFGGDYCFFDGVVGHITMAKQDICEVLAKKICSGECDIDLAEKILQAVLHDNAKRVFKL
;
A
#
# COMPACT_ATOMS: atom_id res chain seq x y z
N MET A 1 1.71 27.21 -22.80
CA MET A 1 2.31 27.21 -21.45
C MET A 1 1.41 27.87 -20.41
N GLN A 2 0.95 29.10 -20.58
CA GLN A 2 0.10 29.79 -19.57
C GLN A 2 -1.23 29.08 -19.29
N ASN A 3 -1.84 28.46 -20.30
CA ASN A 3 -3.07 27.68 -20.13
C ASN A 3 -2.83 26.41 -19.30
N TYR A 4 -1.74 25.68 -19.54
CA TYR A 4 -1.39 24.48 -18.78
C TYR A 4 -1.19 24.79 -17.29
N GLU A 5 -0.37 25.78 -16.98
CA GLU A 5 -0.09 26.15 -15.58
C GLU A 5 -1.37 26.54 -14.82
N ASN A 6 -2.24 27.33 -15.43
CA ASN A 6 -3.52 27.73 -14.82
C ASN A 6 -4.44 26.51 -14.61
N THR A 7 -4.51 25.61 -15.60
CA THR A 7 -5.31 24.39 -15.50
C THR A 7 -4.78 23.47 -14.41
N TYR A 8 -3.48 23.23 -14.39
CA TYR A 8 -2.82 22.42 -13.36
C TYR A 8 -3.08 22.97 -11.96
N ARG A 9 -2.88 24.28 -11.74
CA ARG A 9 -3.15 24.93 -10.44
C ARG A 9 -4.61 24.81 -10.02
N ARG A 10 -5.55 24.96 -10.95
CA ARG A 10 -6.98 24.79 -10.65
C ARG A 10 -7.28 23.37 -10.18
N LEU A 11 -6.80 22.37 -10.89
CA LEU A 11 -6.98 20.96 -10.51
C LEU A 11 -6.33 20.63 -9.18
N LEU A 12 -5.13 21.16 -8.91
CA LEU A 12 -4.43 20.93 -7.65
C LEU A 12 -5.18 21.59 -6.46
N LEU A 13 -5.70 22.79 -6.61
CA LEU A 13 -6.55 23.44 -5.60
C LEU A 13 -7.82 22.63 -5.34
N TYR A 14 -8.43 22.08 -6.38
CA TYR A 14 -9.59 21.19 -6.23
C TYR A 14 -9.20 19.91 -5.48
N ALA A 15 -8.11 19.24 -5.85
CA ALA A 15 -7.60 18.05 -5.17
C ALA A 15 -7.25 18.31 -3.69
N ASP A 16 -6.76 19.51 -3.36
CA ASP A 16 -6.46 19.89 -1.97
C ASP A 16 -7.70 20.17 -1.13
N SER A 17 -8.82 20.52 -1.77
CA SER A 17 -10.09 20.81 -1.07
C SER A 17 -10.97 19.58 -0.86
N MET A 18 -10.79 18.51 -1.65
CA MET A 18 -11.64 17.33 -1.60
C MET A 18 -11.20 16.34 -0.52
N LYS A 19 -12.13 15.49 -0.11
CA LYS A 19 -11.81 14.34 0.73
C LYS A 19 -11.23 13.21 -0.11
N ILE A 20 -10.37 12.42 0.51
CA ILE A 20 -9.65 11.31 -0.11
C ILE A 20 -9.94 10.03 0.67
N ILE A 21 -10.09 8.91 -0.02
CA ILE A 21 -10.04 7.58 0.59
C ILE A 21 -8.70 6.97 0.23
N ASP A 22 -7.97 6.60 1.25
CA ASP A 22 -6.69 5.94 1.16
C ASP A 22 -6.92 4.42 1.15
N THR A 23 -6.49 3.77 0.08
CA THR A 23 -6.83 2.37 -0.17
C THR A 23 -5.98 1.38 0.61
N HIS A 24 -4.82 1.82 1.15
CA HIS A 24 -3.96 0.93 1.93
C HIS A 24 -2.88 1.66 2.71
N GLU A 25 -2.76 1.30 3.99
CA GLU A 25 -1.70 1.75 4.90
C GLU A 25 -1.28 0.65 5.86
N HIS A 26 -0.10 0.84 6.48
CA HIS A 26 0.43 0.03 7.58
C HIS A 26 0.64 0.86 8.86
N LEU A 27 -0.17 1.89 9.04
CA LEU A 27 -0.03 2.84 10.14
C LEU A 27 -0.42 2.22 11.48
N GLN A 28 0.30 2.60 12.53
CA GLN A 28 -0.09 2.31 13.91
C GLN A 28 -0.94 3.47 14.44
N PRO A 29 -2.19 3.24 14.87
CA PRO A 29 -3.12 4.31 15.28
C PRO A 29 -2.62 5.21 16.41
N ASN A 30 -1.98 4.60 17.38
CA ASN A 30 -1.19 5.29 18.38
C ASN A 30 0.24 4.87 18.08
N GLN A 31 1.03 5.64 17.35
CA GLN A 31 2.43 5.27 17.16
C GLN A 31 2.98 4.78 18.51
N ASN A 32 2.74 3.49 18.80
CA ASN A 32 3.18 2.88 20.04
C ASN A 32 4.69 2.73 19.88
N TYR A 33 5.39 3.79 20.21
CA TYR A 33 6.80 3.71 20.53
C TYR A 33 6.91 2.86 21.79
N LEU A 34 6.76 1.55 21.67
CA LEU A 34 6.65 0.54 22.72
C LEU A 34 7.84 0.64 23.71
N GLY A 35 7.77 1.61 24.62
CA GLY A 35 8.83 1.91 25.60
C GLY A 35 10.02 2.68 25.02
N ASP A 36 10.08 2.91 23.73
CA ASP A 36 11.15 3.62 23.04
C ASP A 36 10.76 5.08 22.76
N GLN A 37 11.76 5.96 22.74
CA GLN A 37 11.53 7.36 22.41
C GLN A 37 11.31 7.50 20.90
N PRO A 38 10.35 8.34 20.43
CA PRO A 38 10.23 8.67 19.02
C PRO A 38 11.57 9.14 18.47
N ASP A 39 11.92 8.68 17.27
CA ASP A 39 13.18 9.02 16.63
C ASP A 39 13.00 9.09 15.11
N VAL A 40 13.27 10.27 14.52
CA VAL A 40 13.01 10.51 13.11
C VAL A 40 13.81 9.60 12.18
N LEU A 41 15.04 9.23 12.53
CA LEU A 41 15.82 8.32 11.69
C LEU A 41 15.27 6.90 11.74
N CYS A 42 14.79 6.45 12.90
CA CYS A 42 14.16 5.14 13.02
C CYS A 42 12.90 5.07 12.18
N ASP A 43 12.04 6.09 12.21
CA ASP A 43 10.79 6.12 11.43
C ASP A 43 11.07 6.28 9.94
N TYR A 44 11.88 7.28 9.55
CA TYR A 44 12.15 7.54 8.13
C TYR A 44 12.89 6.39 7.44
N LEU A 45 13.69 5.63 8.19
CA LEU A 45 14.40 4.44 7.71
C LEU A 45 13.68 3.13 8.06
N SER A 46 12.40 3.17 8.41
CA SER A 46 11.62 1.96 8.69
C SER A 46 11.14 1.26 7.41
N HIS A 47 11.07 1.99 6.29
CA HIS A 47 10.50 1.49 5.03
C HIS A 47 11.21 2.10 3.81
N TYR A 48 10.85 1.75 2.64
CA TYR A 48 11.22 2.12 1.26
C TYR A 48 12.62 2.73 1.00
N ILE A 49 12.96 3.85 1.62
CA ILE A 49 14.24 4.53 1.35
C ILE A 49 15.45 3.66 1.71
N THR A 50 15.28 2.69 2.60
CA THR A 50 16.36 1.76 2.95
C THR A 50 16.83 0.96 1.75
N THR A 51 15.93 0.61 0.83
CA THR A 51 16.27 -0.06 -0.42
C THR A 51 17.17 0.82 -1.31
N ASP A 52 16.86 2.13 -1.41
CA ASP A 52 17.71 3.09 -2.13
C ASP A 52 19.09 3.23 -1.49
N LEU A 53 19.15 3.36 -0.16
CA LEU A 53 20.40 3.48 0.58
C LEU A 53 21.28 2.23 0.45
N MET A 54 20.69 1.04 0.53
CA MET A 54 21.41 -0.21 0.32
C MET A 54 21.86 -0.38 -1.12
N SER A 55 21.06 0.05 -2.09
CA SER A 55 21.42 0.10 -3.50
C SER A 55 22.58 1.08 -3.76
N ALA A 56 22.69 2.16 -2.97
CA ALA A 56 23.82 3.09 -2.99
C ALA A 56 25.07 2.56 -2.26
N GLY A 57 25.02 1.33 -1.72
CA GLY A 57 26.15 0.65 -1.08
C GLY A 57 26.18 0.72 0.43
N MET A 58 25.11 1.21 1.09
CA MET A 58 25.00 1.15 2.55
C MET A 58 24.92 -0.30 3.02
N SER A 59 25.74 -0.68 3.99
CA SER A 59 25.67 -2.02 4.57
C SER A 59 24.50 -2.16 5.55
N GLY A 60 24.00 -3.38 5.75
CA GLY A 60 23.02 -3.65 6.80
C GLY A 60 23.53 -3.29 8.20
N GLU A 61 24.85 -3.49 8.45
CA GLU A 61 25.48 -3.11 9.73
C GLU A 61 25.43 -1.59 9.96
N ASP A 62 25.69 -0.78 8.91
CA ASP A 62 25.63 0.67 9.03
C ASP A 62 24.18 1.15 9.16
N LEU A 63 23.23 0.51 8.50
CA LEU A 63 21.81 0.79 8.65
C LEU A 63 21.37 0.56 10.12
N GLU A 64 21.74 -0.56 10.72
CA GLU A 64 21.44 -0.84 12.14
C GLU A 64 22.09 0.19 13.08
N LYS A 65 23.34 0.62 12.81
CA LYS A 65 23.98 1.70 13.58
C LYS A 65 23.23 3.02 13.48
N VAL A 66 22.71 3.34 12.28
CA VAL A 66 21.90 4.55 12.09
C VAL A 66 20.55 4.47 12.80
N LYS A 67 19.96 3.29 12.90
CA LYS A 67 18.68 3.05 13.60
C LYS A 67 18.83 2.87 15.11
N ASP A 68 20.05 2.80 15.65
CA ASP A 68 20.26 2.72 17.09
C ASP A 68 19.97 4.06 17.79
N TYR A 69 18.69 4.27 18.15
CA TYR A 69 18.21 5.50 18.79
C TYR A 69 18.90 5.85 20.13
N LYS A 70 19.67 4.92 20.74
CA LYS A 70 20.47 5.16 21.95
C LYS A 70 21.74 5.94 21.65
N THR A 71 22.18 5.93 20.41
CA THR A 71 23.34 6.69 19.94
C THR A 71 22.92 8.10 19.53
N ASP A 72 23.79 9.07 19.79
CA ASP A 72 23.61 10.48 19.41
C ASP A 72 23.25 10.65 17.93
N ILE A 73 22.23 11.44 17.62
CA ILE A 73 21.67 11.53 16.27
C ILE A 73 22.66 12.11 15.25
N LEU A 74 23.54 13.04 15.65
CA LEU A 74 24.55 13.59 14.73
C LEU A 74 25.59 12.54 14.36
N LYS A 75 25.97 11.66 15.29
CA LYS A 75 26.87 10.55 15.00
C LYS A 75 26.24 9.58 14.03
N ARG A 76 24.97 9.25 14.21
CA ARG A 76 24.20 8.38 13.34
C ARG A 76 24.03 9.00 11.95
N PHE A 77 23.67 10.28 11.91
CA PHE A 77 23.50 10.99 10.65
C PHE A 77 24.78 11.09 9.81
N LYS A 78 25.95 11.24 10.44
CA LYS A 78 27.24 11.22 9.75
C LYS A 78 27.54 9.89 9.05
N ILE A 79 27.01 8.77 9.55
CA ILE A 79 27.09 7.46 8.87
C ILE A 79 26.13 7.44 7.66
N LEU A 80 24.94 8.00 7.84
CA LEU A 80 23.90 8.03 6.82
C LEU A 80 24.23 9.00 5.65
N GLU A 81 24.79 10.17 5.97
CA GLU A 81 24.91 11.32 5.06
C GLU A 81 25.52 10.99 3.69
N PRO A 82 26.63 10.21 3.56
CA PRO A 82 27.20 9.90 2.25
C PRO A 82 26.25 9.12 1.33
N TYR A 83 25.46 8.23 1.90
CA TYR A 83 24.47 7.42 1.18
C TYR A 83 23.24 8.26 0.86
N LEU A 84 22.78 9.08 1.81
CA LEU A 84 21.64 9.96 1.63
C LEU A 84 21.85 10.96 0.48
N GLU A 85 23.06 11.54 0.38
CA GLU A 85 23.44 12.41 -0.73
C GLU A 85 23.28 11.71 -2.09
N SER A 86 23.59 10.41 -2.16
CA SER A 86 23.51 9.61 -3.38
C SER A 86 22.07 9.31 -3.82
N VAL A 87 21.08 9.43 -2.93
CA VAL A 87 19.67 9.10 -3.19
C VAL A 87 18.73 10.31 -3.19
N LYS A 88 19.24 11.52 -3.07
CA LYS A 88 18.44 12.77 -3.08
C LYS A 88 17.59 12.96 -4.35
N ASN A 89 17.93 12.30 -5.44
CA ASN A 89 17.19 12.32 -6.69
C ASN A 89 15.98 11.37 -6.68
N THR A 90 15.89 10.45 -5.73
CA THR A 90 14.82 9.44 -5.70
C THR A 90 13.49 10.00 -5.20
N SER A 91 12.43 9.33 -5.58
CA SER A 91 11.07 9.69 -5.15
C SER A 91 10.82 9.37 -3.68
N TYR A 92 11.45 8.36 -3.13
CA TYR A 92 11.37 8.04 -1.71
C TYR A 92 11.98 9.16 -0.85
N TYR A 93 13.18 9.64 -1.21
CA TYR A 93 13.77 10.80 -0.52
C TYR A 93 12.88 12.04 -0.62
N ARG A 94 12.33 12.31 -1.82
CA ARG A 94 11.44 13.45 -2.03
C ARG A 94 10.19 13.40 -1.14
N ALA A 95 9.62 12.22 -0.94
CA ALA A 95 8.47 12.07 -0.05
C ALA A 95 8.83 12.42 1.40
N LEU A 96 9.99 11.98 1.90
CA LEU A 96 10.49 12.33 3.22
C LEU A 96 10.74 13.84 3.38
N GLU A 97 11.37 14.47 2.38
CA GLU A 97 11.63 15.90 2.39
C GLU A 97 10.34 16.73 2.41
N ILE A 98 9.32 16.31 1.64
CA ILE A 98 7.99 16.95 1.65
C ILE A 98 7.34 16.80 3.04
N GLY A 99 7.39 15.64 3.66
CA GLY A 99 6.91 15.39 5.01
C GLY A 99 7.59 16.28 6.03
N ALA A 100 8.92 16.27 6.09
CA ALA A 100 9.73 17.12 6.96
C ALA A 100 9.40 18.62 6.80
N LYS A 101 9.22 19.07 5.55
CA LYS A 101 8.89 20.46 5.24
C LYS A 101 7.46 20.83 5.65
N LYS A 102 6.47 20.02 5.31
CA LYS A 102 5.06 20.35 5.55
C LYS A 102 4.69 20.26 7.02
N ILE A 103 5.19 19.24 7.74
CA ILE A 103 4.85 19.00 9.15
C ILE A 103 5.79 19.80 10.07
N HIS A 104 7.09 19.59 9.93
CA HIS A 104 8.10 20.08 10.87
C HIS A 104 8.73 21.41 10.47
N LYS A 105 8.40 21.94 9.26
CA LYS A 105 8.96 23.19 8.72
C LYS A 105 10.49 23.12 8.57
N ILE A 106 11.01 21.95 8.22
CA ILE A 106 12.41 21.70 7.90
C ILE A 106 12.54 21.62 6.38
N ASN A 107 13.29 22.51 5.77
CA ASN A 107 13.40 22.62 4.31
C ASN A 107 14.38 21.62 3.67
N GLU A 108 15.31 21.06 4.45
CA GLU A 108 16.33 20.12 4.00
C GLU A 108 16.67 19.17 5.13
N ILE A 109 16.83 17.89 4.81
CA ILE A 109 17.31 16.86 5.76
C ILE A 109 18.84 16.80 5.62
N SER A 110 19.55 17.35 6.60
CA SER A 110 21.02 17.49 6.55
C SER A 110 21.62 17.44 7.96
N VAL A 111 22.95 17.34 8.03
CA VAL A 111 23.68 17.38 9.33
C VAL A 111 23.40 18.67 10.14
N ARG A 112 22.98 19.75 9.46
CA ARG A 112 22.67 21.04 10.11
C ARG A 112 21.27 21.09 10.70
N THR A 113 20.35 20.25 10.21
CA THR A 113 18.91 20.32 10.53
C THR A 113 18.40 19.09 11.22
N ILE A 114 19.15 18.00 11.26
CA ILE A 114 18.68 16.70 11.77
C ILE A 114 18.33 16.74 13.27
N GLU A 115 19.08 17.47 14.08
CA GLU A 115 18.77 17.64 15.51
C GLU A 115 17.44 18.37 15.69
N GLU A 116 17.26 19.50 14.97
CA GLU A 116 16.01 20.25 15.02
C GLU A 116 14.84 19.45 14.51
N LEU A 117 15.02 18.71 13.41
CA LEU A 117 14.00 17.80 12.87
C LEU A 117 13.59 16.75 13.88
N ASN A 118 14.56 16.09 14.52
CA ASN A 118 14.28 15.05 15.52
C ASN A 118 13.54 15.60 16.74
N GLU A 119 13.93 16.77 17.24
CA GLU A 119 13.24 17.40 18.38
C GLU A 119 11.80 17.79 18.04
N LYS A 120 11.55 18.31 16.83
CA LYS A 120 10.20 18.62 16.35
C LYS A 120 9.37 17.36 16.13
N PHE A 121 9.97 16.34 15.54
CA PHE A 121 9.35 15.04 15.34
C PHE A 121 8.94 14.41 16.67
N LYS A 122 9.85 14.33 17.66
CA LYS A 122 9.55 13.82 19.00
C LYS A 122 8.38 14.52 19.65
N LYS A 123 8.37 15.85 19.60
CA LYS A 123 7.27 16.67 20.16
C LYS A 123 5.93 16.39 19.47
N ALA A 124 5.94 16.21 18.17
CA ALA A 124 4.73 15.92 17.40
C ALA A 124 4.22 14.50 17.67
N ALA A 125 5.12 13.52 17.61
CA ALA A 125 4.82 12.09 17.69
C ALA A 125 4.21 11.64 19.03
N ILE A 126 4.53 12.33 20.14
CA ILE A 126 3.93 12.06 21.46
C ILE A 126 2.52 12.66 21.63
N CYS A 127 2.04 13.50 20.70
CA CYS A 127 0.70 14.06 20.75
C CYS A 127 -0.33 12.99 20.36
N GLU A 128 -1.33 12.76 21.20
CA GLU A 128 -2.39 11.77 20.98
C GLU A 128 -3.10 11.95 19.62
N ASP A 129 -3.31 13.19 19.19
CA ASP A 129 -3.97 13.53 17.93
C ASP A 129 -3.02 13.65 16.73
N TYR A 130 -1.74 13.24 16.85
CA TYR A 130 -0.77 13.43 15.76
C TYR A 130 -1.22 12.80 14.45
N GLY A 131 -1.52 11.52 14.45
CA GLY A 131 -2.00 10.82 13.26
C GLY A 131 -3.31 11.41 12.72
N ARG A 132 -4.26 11.72 13.60
CA ARG A 132 -5.52 12.36 13.21
C ARG A 132 -5.31 13.72 12.54
N ASN A 133 -4.44 14.55 13.09
CA ASN A 133 -4.14 15.87 12.52
C ASN A 133 -3.51 15.76 11.14
N ILE A 134 -2.63 14.77 10.93
CA ILE A 134 -2.05 14.50 9.61
C ILE A 134 -3.12 13.99 8.65
N MET A 135 -3.80 12.91 8.99
CA MET A 135 -4.74 12.25 8.07
C MET A 135 -5.92 13.16 7.73
N LYS A 136 -6.62 13.69 8.74
CA LYS A 136 -7.85 14.47 8.53
C LYS A 136 -7.59 15.92 8.12
N ASN A 137 -6.66 16.61 8.82
CA ASN A 137 -6.54 18.05 8.67
C ASN A 137 -5.50 18.46 7.63
N LEU A 138 -4.37 17.73 7.52
CA LEU A 138 -3.31 18.08 6.58
C LEU A 138 -3.50 17.40 5.22
N CYS A 139 -3.94 16.14 5.20
CA CYS A 139 -4.07 15.33 3.97
C CYS A 139 -5.49 15.28 3.43
N ASN A 140 -6.52 15.65 4.21
CA ASN A 140 -7.95 15.48 3.90
C ASN A 140 -8.35 14.01 3.66
N ILE A 141 -7.65 13.05 4.29
CA ILE A 141 -8.00 11.63 4.19
C ILE A 141 -9.23 11.36 5.08
N GLU A 142 -10.33 10.95 4.44
CA GLU A 142 -11.58 10.62 5.14
C GLU A 142 -11.44 9.34 5.95
N VAL A 143 -10.84 8.32 5.35
CA VAL A 143 -10.58 7.03 5.96
C VAL A 143 -9.47 6.33 5.17
N SER A 144 -8.71 5.48 5.84
CA SER A 144 -7.72 4.61 5.23
C SER A 144 -8.04 3.14 5.52
N ILE A 145 -7.83 2.25 4.54
CA ILE A 145 -7.80 0.81 4.79
C ILE A 145 -6.44 0.49 5.38
N ASN A 146 -6.41 -0.09 6.58
CA ASN A 146 -5.18 -0.26 7.32
C ASN A 146 -4.88 -1.74 7.58
N ASP A 147 -3.76 -2.21 7.03
CA ASP A 147 -3.17 -3.52 7.28
C ASP A 147 -2.13 -3.40 8.40
N ASN A 148 -2.60 -3.59 9.59
CA ASN A 148 -1.69 -3.66 10.71
C ASN A 148 -1.24 -5.12 10.87
N TRP A 149 -0.02 -5.43 10.65
CA TRP A 149 0.57 -6.78 10.72
C TRP A 149 0.32 -7.54 12.04
N SER A 150 -0.21 -6.90 13.08
CA SER A 150 -0.70 -7.57 14.27
C SER A 150 -2.11 -8.09 14.02
N GLN A 151 -2.35 -9.38 14.23
CA GLN A 151 -3.67 -9.99 14.17
C GLN A 151 -4.62 -9.49 15.29
N ASP A 152 -4.17 -8.60 16.14
CA ASP A 152 -4.99 -8.03 17.22
C ASP A 152 -5.72 -6.77 16.70
N MET A 153 -6.89 -7.00 16.11
CA MET A 153 -7.76 -6.01 15.48
C MET A 153 -8.41 -5.02 16.46
N LYS A 154 -7.87 -4.84 17.65
CA LYS A 154 -8.34 -3.83 18.61
C LYS A 154 -7.94 -2.40 18.24
N PHE A 155 -8.09 -2.04 16.96
CA PHE A 155 -7.97 -0.66 16.55
C PHE A 155 -9.23 0.10 16.88
N SER A 156 -9.19 0.84 17.95
CA SER A 156 -10.31 1.63 18.46
C SER A 156 -10.57 2.94 17.70
N THR A 157 -9.87 3.22 16.62
CA THR A 157 -10.05 4.47 15.86
C THR A 157 -10.78 4.24 14.55
N THR A 158 -12.00 3.75 14.67
CA THR A 158 -12.91 3.40 13.56
C THR A 158 -13.23 4.55 12.60
N ASP A 159 -12.95 5.80 12.96
CA ASP A 159 -13.15 6.96 12.10
C ASP A 159 -11.94 7.33 11.23
N LEU A 160 -10.75 6.73 11.50
CA LEU A 160 -9.55 6.88 10.69
C LEU A 160 -9.32 5.65 9.81
N PHE A 161 -9.58 4.45 10.35
CA PHE A 161 -9.15 3.22 9.74
C PHE A 161 -10.28 2.21 9.56
N VAL A 162 -10.29 1.55 8.40
CA VAL A 162 -11.03 0.32 8.14
C VAL A 162 -10.01 -0.83 8.15
N PRO A 163 -10.20 -1.84 9.01
CA PRO A 163 -9.23 -2.91 9.10
C PRO A 163 -9.22 -3.81 7.87
N THR A 164 -8.04 -4.32 7.54
CA THR A 164 -7.85 -5.47 6.64
C THR A 164 -6.99 -6.53 7.34
N CYS A 165 -6.99 -7.74 6.83
CA CYS A 165 -6.09 -8.79 7.30
C CYS A 165 -5.38 -9.46 6.13
N GLN A 166 -4.24 -10.07 6.42
CA GLN A 166 -3.50 -10.82 5.41
C GLN A 166 -4.01 -12.25 5.28
N PHE A 167 -3.95 -12.77 4.05
CA PHE A 167 -4.11 -14.19 3.81
C PHE A 167 -2.93 -14.96 4.41
N SER A 168 -3.21 -15.80 5.38
CA SER A 168 -2.24 -16.69 6.03
C SER A 168 -2.89 -18.07 6.20
N PRO A 169 -2.67 -19.00 5.28
CA PRO A 169 -3.32 -20.31 5.33
C PRO A 169 -2.80 -21.20 6.46
N ASP A 170 -1.56 -21.00 6.90
CA ASP A 170 -0.90 -21.76 7.96
C ASP A 170 -1.18 -21.24 9.37
N GLY A 171 -1.70 -20.02 9.50
CA GLY A 171 -1.84 -19.31 10.77
C GLY A 171 -2.77 -19.97 11.81
N ASN A 172 -3.61 -20.92 11.39
CA ASN A 172 -4.58 -21.63 12.25
C ASN A 172 -4.37 -23.15 12.26
N LEU A 173 -3.18 -23.63 11.88
CA LEU A 173 -2.85 -25.05 11.96
C LEU A 173 -2.90 -25.54 13.41
N SER A 174 -3.58 -26.66 13.62
CA SER A 174 -3.63 -27.34 14.92
C SER A 174 -3.64 -28.85 14.71
N GLU A 175 -2.79 -29.55 15.43
CA GLU A 175 -2.68 -31.03 15.38
C GLU A 175 -3.99 -31.75 15.81
N ASN A 176 -4.92 -31.01 16.44
CA ASN A 176 -6.17 -31.56 16.97
C ASN A 176 -7.38 -31.37 16.04
N LEU A 177 -7.18 -30.82 14.83
CA LEU A 177 -8.28 -30.53 13.91
C LEU A 177 -8.25 -31.52 12.72
N THR A 178 -9.41 -32.00 12.33
CA THR A 178 -9.60 -32.60 11.02
C THR A 178 -9.50 -31.51 9.93
N PHE A 179 -9.30 -31.91 8.67
CA PHE A 179 -9.23 -30.96 7.58
C PHE A 179 -10.51 -30.14 7.39
N ASP A 180 -11.68 -30.76 7.64
CA ASP A 180 -12.95 -30.08 7.55
C ASP A 180 -13.12 -29.03 8.67
N GLU A 181 -12.73 -29.39 9.90
CA GLU A 181 -12.73 -28.45 11.04
C GLU A 181 -11.74 -27.31 10.82
N TYR A 182 -10.58 -27.58 10.21
CA TYR A 182 -9.63 -26.55 9.85
C TYR A 182 -10.22 -25.56 8.83
N CYS A 183 -10.84 -26.05 7.76
CA CYS A 183 -11.51 -25.21 6.76
C CYS A 183 -12.67 -24.39 7.39
N GLU A 184 -13.44 -25.00 8.29
CA GLU A 184 -14.54 -24.30 8.97
C GLU A 184 -14.02 -23.24 9.96
N ASN A 185 -12.99 -23.53 10.73
CA ASN A 185 -12.35 -22.56 11.62
C ASN A 185 -11.81 -21.36 10.83
N TYR A 186 -11.21 -21.63 9.65
CA TYR A 186 -10.75 -20.60 8.75
C TYR A 186 -11.90 -19.72 8.26
N ARG A 187 -13.04 -20.32 7.91
CA ARG A 187 -14.27 -19.60 7.57
C ARG A 187 -14.76 -18.73 8.74
N GLN A 188 -14.86 -19.29 9.93
CA GLN A 188 -15.33 -18.57 11.13
C GLN A 188 -14.43 -17.40 11.49
N TYR A 189 -13.11 -17.54 11.27
CA TYR A 189 -12.17 -16.43 11.44
C TYR A 189 -12.56 -15.22 10.56
N PHE A 190 -12.76 -15.40 9.26
CA PHE A 190 -13.13 -14.30 8.36
C PHE A 190 -14.52 -13.73 8.63
N LEU A 191 -15.48 -14.56 9.04
CA LEU A 191 -16.81 -14.08 9.45
C LEU A 191 -16.74 -13.19 10.70
N LYS A 192 -15.88 -13.54 11.64
CA LYS A 192 -15.62 -12.68 12.81
C LYS A 192 -14.99 -11.35 12.37
N GLN A 193 -13.96 -11.38 11.55
CA GLN A 193 -13.31 -10.16 11.05
C GLN A 193 -14.29 -9.24 10.30
N LYS A 194 -15.22 -9.81 9.52
CA LYS A 194 -16.30 -9.07 8.88
C LYS A 194 -17.17 -8.33 9.90
N ASN A 195 -17.55 -9.00 10.99
CA ASN A 195 -18.37 -8.41 12.05
C ASN A 195 -17.60 -7.28 12.77
N ASP A 196 -16.28 -7.37 12.83
CA ASP A 196 -15.39 -6.35 13.39
C ASP A 196 -15.11 -5.19 12.39
N GLY A 197 -15.79 -5.18 11.23
CA GLY A 197 -15.77 -4.07 10.27
C GLY A 197 -14.82 -4.24 9.08
N MET A 198 -14.13 -5.37 8.95
CA MET A 198 -13.23 -5.65 7.82
C MET A 198 -13.97 -5.63 6.48
N LYS A 199 -13.37 -4.99 5.47
CA LYS A 199 -13.91 -4.88 4.10
C LYS A 199 -13.03 -5.56 3.05
N THR A 200 -11.77 -5.75 3.34
CA THR A 200 -10.75 -6.25 2.40
C THR A 200 -9.93 -7.37 3.01
N ILE A 201 -9.34 -8.19 2.15
CA ILE A 201 -8.36 -9.21 2.55
C ILE A 201 -7.13 -9.02 1.67
N LYS A 202 -5.97 -8.82 2.29
CA LYS A 202 -4.69 -8.62 1.61
C LYS A 202 -4.02 -9.94 1.30
N ASN A 203 -3.54 -10.10 0.07
CA ASN A 203 -2.70 -11.21 -0.35
C ASN A 203 -1.31 -10.70 -0.74
N VAL A 204 -0.28 -11.21 -0.07
CA VAL A 204 1.13 -10.85 -0.26
C VAL A 204 1.98 -12.03 -0.73
N MET A 205 1.36 -13.09 -1.26
CA MET A 205 2.08 -14.32 -1.61
C MET A 205 3.17 -14.13 -2.67
N ALA A 206 3.15 -13.04 -3.44
CA ALA A 206 4.20 -12.69 -4.40
C ALA A 206 5.59 -12.62 -3.78
N TYR A 207 5.70 -12.36 -2.48
CA TYR A 207 6.98 -12.28 -1.77
C TYR A 207 7.73 -13.61 -1.67
N TRP A 208 7.01 -14.75 -1.68
CA TRP A 208 7.64 -16.08 -1.53
C TRP A 208 7.34 -17.05 -2.66
N ARG A 209 6.30 -16.79 -3.49
CA ARG A 209 5.93 -17.67 -4.61
C ARG A 209 5.24 -16.90 -5.72
N THR A 210 5.08 -17.54 -6.87
CA THR A 210 4.34 -16.97 -8.00
C THR A 210 2.85 -16.80 -7.67
N LEU A 211 2.24 -15.75 -8.23
CA LEU A 211 0.80 -15.46 -8.11
C LEU A 211 -0.11 -16.47 -8.81
N TYR A 212 0.44 -17.40 -9.59
CA TYR A 212 -0.35 -18.46 -10.23
C TYR A 212 -0.90 -19.42 -9.18
N VAL A 213 -2.20 -19.70 -9.23
CA VAL A 213 -2.95 -20.56 -8.30
C VAL A 213 -3.56 -21.73 -9.08
N GLU A 214 -3.27 -22.95 -8.67
CA GLU A 214 -3.84 -24.16 -9.27
C GLU A 214 -5.21 -24.49 -8.68
N ASP A 215 -6.06 -25.12 -9.48
CA ASP A 215 -7.25 -25.80 -8.98
C ASP A 215 -6.85 -27.14 -8.37
N VAL A 216 -6.90 -27.23 -7.04
CA VAL A 216 -6.57 -28.43 -6.28
C VAL A 216 -7.84 -29.08 -5.77
N ASP A 217 -7.98 -30.40 -5.94
CA ASP A 217 -9.13 -31.15 -5.42
C ASP A 217 -9.04 -31.37 -3.91
N TYR A 218 -10.20 -31.62 -3.31
CA TYR A 218 -10.36 -31.79 -1.85
C TYR A 218 -9.48 -32.92 -1.29
N ASN A 219 -9.42 -34.08 -1.97
CA ASN A 219 -8.68 -35.24 -1.45
C ASN A 219 -7.18 -34.96 -1.43
N THR A 220 -6.66 -34.38 -2.51
CA THR A 220 -5.26 -33.94 -2.59
C THR A 220 -4.93 -32.93 -1.47
N ALA A 221 -5.79 -31.95 -1.23
CA ALA A 221 -5.58 -30.97 -0.16
C ALA A 221 -5.61 -31.60 1.24
N LYS A 222 -6.55 -32.51 1.47
CA LYS A 222 -6.69 -33.24 2.74
C LYS A 222 -5.51 -34.17 3.02
N ASP A 223 -4.99 -34.86 2.00
CA ASP A 223 -3.79 -35.70 2.15
C ASP A 223 -2.56 -34.85 2.50
N LEU A 224 -2.37 -33.71 1.81
CA LEU A 224 -1.29 -32.77 2.09
C LEU A 224 -1.40 -32.16 3.51
N TYR A 225 -2.61 -31.78 3.94
CA TYR A 225 -2.85 -31.31 5.30
C TYR A 225 -2.44 -32.37 6.34
N THR A 226 -2.80 -33.63 6.09
CA THR A 226 -2.42 -34.75 6.95
C THR A 226 -0.91 -34.95 7.00
N GLU A 227 -0.22 -34.78 5.86
CA GLU A 227 1.24 -34.84 5.80
C GLU A 227 1.91 -33.73 6.58
N VAL A 228 1.42 -32.48 6.44
CA VAL A 228 1.91 -31.33 7.22
C VAL A 228 1.87 -31.62 8.71
N LEU A 229 0.73 -32.10 9.21
CA LEU A 229 0.55 -32.41 10.63
C LEU A 229 1.45 -33.54 11.11
N LYS A 230 1.56 -34.64 10.33
CA LYS A 230 2.34 -35.81 10.72
C LYS A 230 3.84 -35.58 10.66
N ASN A 231 4.32 -34.96 9.59
CA ASN A 231 5.74 -34.89 9.25
C ASN A 231 6.36 -33.54 9.60
N LYS A 232 5.56 -32.57 10.07
CA LYS A 232 5.99 -31.18 10.40
C LYS A 232 6.78 -30.55 9.25
N ILE A 233 6.31 -30.79 8.02
CA ILE A 233 6.88 -30.17 6.81
C ILE A 233 6.29 -28.76 6.62
N ASP A 234 7.00 -27.96 5.83
CA ASP A 234 6.51 -26.64 5.39
C ASP A 234 5.14 -26.77 4.69
N PHE A 235 4.35 -25.74 4.76
CA PHE A 235 3.01 -25.69 4.16
C PHE A 235 3.11 -25.79 2.64
N PRO A 236 2.61 -26.89 1.99
CA PRO A 236 2.83 -27.11 0.56
C PRO A 236 2.02 -26.13 -0.30
N ARG A 237 2.61 -25.69 -1.40
CA ARG A 237 1.97 -24.77 -2.35
C ARG A 237 0.56 -25.22 -2.78
N LYS A 238 0.35 -26.50 -3.08
CA LYS A 238 -0.98 -27.00 -3.47
C LYS A 238 -2.02 -26.89 -2.36
N LEU A 239 -1.61 -27.07 -1.10
CA LEU A 239 -2.50 -26.86 0.03
C LEU A 239 -2.80 -25.34 0.21
N GLU A 240 -1.81 -24.48 0.01
CA GLU A 240 -2.00 -23.03 0.00
C GLU A 240 -2.95 -22.59 -1.12
N ASP A 241 -2.82 -23.15 -2.32
CA ASP A 241 -3.72 -22.90 -3.45
C ASP A 241 -5.17 -23.33 -3.13
N TYR A 242 -5.36 -24.48 -2.52
CA TYR A 242 -6.68 -24.92 -2.08
C TYR A 242 -7.28 -23.96 -1.05
N MET A 243 -6.50 -23.59 -0.03
CA MET A 243 -6.96 -22.67 1.02
C MET A 243 -7.23 -21.28 0.47
N LEU A 244 -6.50 -20.81 -0.55
CA LEU A 244 -6.83 -19.57 -1.23
C LEU A 244 -8.18 -19.68 -1.96
N HIS A 245 -8.48 -20.81 -2.61
CA HIS A 245 -9.81 -21.02 -3.18
C HIS A 245 -10.93 -21.09 -2.13
N VAL A 246 -10.66 -21.63 -0.95
CA VAL A 246 -11.58 -21.55 0.20
C VAL A 246 -11.83 -20.10 0.60
N LEU A 247 -10.75 -19.31 0.74
CA LEU A 247 -10.83 -17.88 1.04
C LEU A 247 -11.65 -17.11 0.00
N LEU A 248 -11.36 -17.31 -1.29
CA LEU A 248 -12.03 -16.58 -2.37
C LEU A 248 -13.55 -16.88 -2.40
N LYS A 249 -13.98 -18.10 -2.05
CA LYS A 249 -15.40 -18.42 -1.86
C LYS A 249 -15.99 -17.68 -0.67
N ILE A 250 -15.31 -17.66 0.47
CA ILE A 250 -15.74 -16.92 1.66
C ILE A 250 -15.86 -15.41 1.32
N ALA A 251 -14.89 -14.88 0.59
CA ALA A 251 -14.87 -13.49 0.18
C ALA A 251 -16.02 -13.13 -0.75
N ASP A 252 -16.33 -13.97 -1.73
CA ASP A 252 -17.45 -13.79 -2.67
C ASP A 252 -18.80 -13.80 -1.92
N GLU A 253 -19.04 -14.80 -1.08
CA GLU A 253 -20.25 -14.92 -0.25
C GLU A 253 -20.45 -13.73 0.72
N ASN A 254 -19.35 -13.10 1.13
CA ASN A 254 -19.37 -12.05 2.15
C ASN A 254 -19.07 -10.65 1.61
N ASN A 255 -18.88 -10.51 0.30
CA ASN A 255 -18.58 -9.25 -0.38
C ASN A 255 -17.29 -8.57 0.10
N PHE A 256 -16.25 -9.32 0.45
CA PHE A 256 -14.92 -8.77 0.64
C PHE A 256 -14.30 -8.38 -0.70
N VAL A 257 -13.38 -7.42 -0.67
CA VAL A 257 -12.50 -7.12 -1.79
C VAL A 257 -11.14 -7.79 -1.55
N ILE A 258 -10.57 -8.40 -2.56
CA ILE A 258 -9.25 -9.03 -2.46
C ILE A 258 -8.20 -8.05 -2.98
N GLN A 259 -7.36 -7.56 -2.09
CA GLN A 259 -6.20 -6.75 -2.40
C GLN A 259 -5.00 -7.65 -2.67
N ILE A 260 -4.36 -7.52 -3.83
CA ILE A 260 -3.25 -8.40 -4.21
C ILE A 260 -2.01 -7.56 -4.52
N HIS A 261 -0.93 -7.85 -3.79
CA HIS A 261 0.39 -7.29 -4.10
C HIS A 261 0.88 -7.81 -5.45
N THR A 262 1.23 -6.90 -6.37
CA THR A 262 1.79 -7.22 -7.69
C THR A 262 2.96 -6.29 -8.02
N GLY A 263 3.83 -6.72 -8.92
CA GLY A 263 4.98 -5.93 -9.35
C GLY A 263 6.10 -5.85 -8.31
N LEU A 264 6.69 -4.67 -8.17
CA LEU A 264 7.80 -4.39 -7.27
C LEU A 264 7.46 -4.77 -5.82
N GLN A 265 8.39 -5.40 -5.13
CA GLN A 265 8.29 -5.78 -3.73
C GLN A 265 9.16 -4.84 -2.89
N GLU A 266 8.75 -4.56 -1.67
CA GLU A 266 9.59 -3.85 -0.71
C GLU A 266 10.82 -4.69 -0.35
N GLY A 267 11.97 -4.03 -0.17
CA GLY A 267 13.23 -4.66 0.20
C GLY A 267 14.10 -5.07 -0.99
N MET A 268 15.23 -5.69 -0.66
CA MET A 268 16.25 -6.10 -1.63
C MET A 268 15.95 -7.48 -2.20
N GLY A 269 16.42 -7.74 -3.44
CA GLY A 269 16.41 -9.09 -4.02
C GLY A 269 15.06 -9.54 -4.56
N ASN A 270 14.28 -8.63 -5.12
CA ASN A 270 12.96 -8.93 -5.69
C ASN A 270 12.98 -10.04 -6.75
N ASN A 271 12.05 -10.97 -6.68
CA ASN A 271 11.73 -11.91 -7.74
C ASN A 271 10.46 -11.44 -8.46
N LEU A 272 10.63 -10.57 -9.47
CA LEU A 272 9.51 -9.96 -10.20
C LEU A 272 8.66 -10.99 -10.97
N GLU A 273 9.20 -12.13 -11.34
CA GLU A 273 8.44 -13.20 -12.01
C GLU A 273 7.31 -13.75 -11.14
N ASN A 274 7.49 -13.69 -9.81
CA ASN A 274 6.45 -14.10 -8.87
C ASN A 274 5.22 -13.18 -8.91
N SER A 275 5.44 -11.88 -9.14
CA SER A 275 4.47 -10.81 -8.94
C SER A 275 3.80 -10.29 -10.21
N ASN A 276 3.96 -10.99 -11.34
CA ASN A 276 3.30 -10.61 -12.59
C ASN A 276 1.78 -10.82 -12.49
N PRO A 277 0.95 -9.75 -12.67
CA PRO A 277 -0.51 -9.83 -12.54
C PRO A 277 -1.17 -10.75 -13.57
N MET A 278 -0.52 -11.04 -14.71
CA MET A 278 -1.02 -12.00 -15.72
C MET A 278 -1.24 -13.41 -15.15
N LEU A 279 -0.53 -13.76 -14.09
CA LEU A 279 -0.64 -15.05 -13.41
C LEU A 279 -1.99 -15.24 -12.70
N LEU A 280 -2.72 -14.14 -12.42
CA LEU A 280 -4.01 -14.15 -11.72
C LEU A 280 -5.22 -14.36 -12.67
N ARG A 281 -5.01 -14.43 -13.98
CA ARG A 281 -6.09 -14.48 -14.97
C ARG A 281 -7.11 -15.60 -14.72
N ASN A 282 -6.67 -16.76 -14.27
CA ASN A 282 -7.55 -17.88 -13.94
C ASN A 282 -8.50 -17.55 -12.77
N LEU A 283 -8.02 -16.81 -11.76
CA LEU A 283 -8.86 -16.37 -10.64
C LEU A 283 -9.91 -15.34 -11.08
N PHE A 284 -9.53 -14.37 -11.90
CA PHE A 284 -10.47 -13.36 -12.42
C PHE A 284 -11.60 -13.98 -13.23
N ASN A 285 -11.29 -15.02 -14.01
CA ASN A 285 -12.27 -15.78 -14.78
C ASN A 285 -13.19 -16.62 -13.86
N LYS A 286 -12.64 -17.24 -12.84
CA LYS A 286 -13.38 -18.17 -11.97
C LYS A 286 -14.29 -17.42 -10.99
N TYR A 287 -13.88 -16.28 -10.47
CA TYR A 287 -14.57 -15.51 -9.43
C TYR A 287 -15.08 -14.17 -9.96
N GLN A 288 -16.00 -14.20 -10.94
CA GLN A 288 -16.44 -13.01 -11.68
C GLN A 288 -17.23 -12.00 -10.83
N ASN A 289 -17.83 -12.42 -9.70
CA ASN A 289 -18.56 -11.53 -8.80
C ASN A 289 -17.67 -10.89 -7.73
N LEU A 290 -16.46 -11.42 -7.54
CA LEU A 290 -15.50 -10.93 -6.55
C LEU A 290 -14.70 -9.76 -7.12
N SER A 291 -14.54 -8.69 -6.35
CA SER A 291 -13.71 -7.55 -6.74
C SER A 291 -12.24 -7.82 -6.36
N PHE A 292 -11.36 -7.66 -7.34
CA PHE A 292 -9.91 -7.75 -7.18
C PHE A 292 -9.29 -6.36 -7.32
N ASP A 293 -8.64 -5.93 -6.28
CA ASP A 293 -7.89 -4.69 -6.18
C ASP A 293 -6.40 -5.00 -6.35
N ILE A 294 -5.84 -4.63 -7.50
CA ILE A 294 -4.49 -5.02 -7.92
C ILE A 294 -3.52 -3.88 -7.69
N PHE A 295 -2.60 -4.09 -6.76
CA PHE A 295 -1.73 -3.07 -6.18
C PHE A 295 -0.57 -2.65 -7.06
N HIS A 296 -0.12 -1.42 -6.79
CA HIS A 296 1.11 -0.82 -7.30
C HIS A 296 1.14 -0.68 -8.81
N MET A 297 -0.09 -0.55 -9.43
CA MET A 297 -0.27 -0.58 -10.89
C MET A 297 0.48 -1.74 -11.58
N GLY A 298 0.87 -2.78 -10.82
CA GLY A 298 1.65 -3.91 -11.31
C GLY A 298 3.08 -3.58 -11.72
N TYR A 299 3.66 -2.44 -11.33
CA TYR A 299 4.97 -1.98 -11.80
C TYR A 299 6.06 -3.06 -11.70
N PRO A 300 6.77 -3.44 -12.79
CA PRO A 300 6.81 -2.83 -14.12
C PRO A 300 5.88 -3.48 -15.18
N TYR A 301 4.79 -4.14 -14.79
CA TYR A 301 3.83 -4.85 -15.67
C TYR A 301 2.56 -4.01 -15.90
N GLU A 302 2.65 -2.68 -15.93
CA GLU A 302 1.51 -1.75 -15.99
C GLU A 302 0.62 -2.02 -17.19
N ARG A 303 1.20 -2.25 -18.37
CA ARG A 303 0.43 -2.46 -19.60
C ARG A 303 -0.32 -3.76 -19.62
N GLU A 304 0.29 -4.84 -19.12
CA GLU A 304 -0.36 -6.13 -18.93
C GLU A 304 -1.55 -6.00 -17.99
N LEU A 305 -1.38 -5.28 -16.89
CA LEU A 305 -2.46 -5.04 -15.93
C LEU A 305 -3.58 -4.18 -16.53
N ILE A 306 -3.26 -3.15 -17.32
CA ILE A 306 -4.24 -2.33 -18.03
C ILE A 306 -5.09 -3.20 -18.96
N VAL A 307 -4.48 -4.13 -19.70
CA VAL A 307 -5.20 -5.06 -20.58
C VAL A 307 -6.10 -6.01 -19.77
N LEU A 308 -5.61 -6.53 -18.63
CA LEU A 308 -6.43 -7.34 -17.72
C LEU A 308 -7.65 -6.54 -17.22
N ALA A 309 -7.43 -5.34 -16.68
CA ALA A 309 -8.51 -4.50 -16.16
C ALA A 309 -9.51 -4.10 -17.24
N LYS A 310 -9.09 -3.97 -18.50
CA LYS A 310 -9.99 -3.73 -19.64
C LYS A 310 -10.91 -4.91 -19.93
N THR A 311 -10.38 -6.12 -19.79
CA THR A 311 -11.07 -7.34 -20.24
C THR A 311 -11.78 -8.09 -19.12
N TYR A 312 -11.48 -7.78 -17.85
CA TYR A 312 -12.12 -8.36 -16.67
C TYR A 312 -12.85 -7.29 -15.86
N ALA A 313 -14.18 -7.36 -15.81
CA ALA A 313 -15.02 -6.36 -15.15
C ALA A 313 -14.75 -6.24 -13.64
N ASN A 314 -14.26 -7.28 -13.02
CA ASN A 314 -14.00 -7.43 -11.59
C ASN A 314 -12.55 -7.06 -11.16
N VAL A 315 -11.70 -6.59 -12.07
CA VAL A 315 -10.32 -6.16 -11.79
C VAL A 315 -10.24 -4.65 -11.72
N TYR A 316 -9.71 -4.12 -10.65
CA TYR A 316 -9.43 -2.70 -10.40
C TYR A 316 -7.92 -2.50 -10.31
N ILE A 317 -7.42 -1.37 -10.80
CA ILE A 317 -6.00 -1.00 -10.70
C ILE A 317 -5.84 0.01 -9.58
N ASP A 318 -4.97 -0.30 -8.63
CA ASP A 318 -4.63 0.60 -7.54
C ASP A 318 -3.23 1.20 -7.73
N LEU A 319 -3.16 2.53 -7.65
CA LEU A 319 -1.91 3.29 -7.65
C LEU A 319 -1.32 3.40 -6.22
N CYS A 320 -1.75 2.54 -5.31
CA CYS A 320 -1.13 2.37 -4.00
C CYS A 320 0.39 2.26 -4.16
N TRP A 321 1.16 3.01 -3.37
CA TRP A 321 2.63 3.11 -3.45
C TRP A 321 3.21 3.67 -4.77
N ALA A 322 2.49 3.62 -5.88
CA ALA A 322 2.98 3.88 -7.23
C ALA A 322 3.65 5.25 -7.42
N HIS A 323 3.09 6.30 -6.81
CA HIS A 323 3.57 7.68 -6.97
C HIS A 323 4.94 7.95 -6.34
N ILE A 324 5.41 7.04 -5.49
CA ILE A 324 6.77 7.10 -4.91
C ILE A 324 7.67 5.96 -5.35
N ILE A 325 7.14 4.91 -5.98
CA ILE A 325 7.96 3.96 -6.74
C ILE A 325 8.61 4.68 -7.92
N SER A 326 7.78 5.27 -8.77
CA SER A 326 8.22 6.05 -9.94
C SER A 326 7.12 7.03 -10.37
N PRO A 327 7.22 8.31 -10.01
CA PRO A 327 6.27 9.33 -10.47
C PRO A 327 6.11 9.36 -11.99
N VAL A 328 7.19 9.09 -12.73
CA VAL A 328 7.17 9.04 -14.20
C VAL A 328 6.32 7.87 -14.68
N ALA A 329 6.53 6.67 -14.14
CA ALA A 329 5.75 5.48 -14.51
C ALA A 329 4.28 5.67 -14.11
N ALA A 330 4.01 6.17 -12.89
CA ALA A 330 2.65 6.43 -12.41
C ALA A 330 1.89 7.39 -13.34
N ARG A 331 2.51 8.52 -13.74
CA ARG A 331 1.90 9.47 -14.70
C ARG A 331 1.66 8.85 -16.07
N ASN A 332 2.64 8.11 -16.60
CA ASN A 332 2.51 7.47 -17.91
C ASN A 332 1.42 6.39 -17.90
N ALA A 333 1.41 5.55 -16.87
CA ALA A 333 0.38 4.52 -16.71
C ALA A 333 -1.00 5.13 -16.53
N PHE A 334 -1.16 6.15 -15.69
CA PHE A 334 -2.45 6.82 -15.48
C PHE A 334 -2.94 7.51 -16.77
N TYR A 335 -2.05 8.14 -17.54
CA TYR A 335 -2.39 8.71 -18.84
C TYR A 335 -2.96 7.63 -19.80
N GLU A 336 -2.26 6.47 -19.91
CA GLU A 336 -2.68 5.34 -20.75
C GLU A 336 -3.96 4.67 -20.21
N MET A 337 -4.12 4.54 -18.89
CA MET A 337 -5.35 4.02 -18.27
C MET A 337 -6.58 4.83 -18.67
N LEU A 338 -6.48 6.16 -18.71
CA LEU A 338 -7.60 7.03 -19.10
C LEU A 338 -8.03 6.89 -20.56
N ASP A 339 -7.16 6.38 -21.43
CA ASP A 339 -7.50 6.06 -22.83
C ASP A 339 -8.11 4.66 -22.97
N VAL A 340 -7.71 3.74 -22.10
CA VAL A 340 -8.01 2.32 -22.27
C VAL A 340 -9.16 1.84 -21.38
N LEU A 341 -9.33 2.44 -20.20
CA LEU A 341 -10.25 1.98 -19.16
C LEU A 341 -11.34 3.01 -18.84
N PRO A 342 -12.51 2.58 -18.38
CA PRO A 342 -13.38 3.47 -17.61
C PRO A 342 -12.62 3.97 -16.36
N TYR A 343 -12.59 5.28 -16.13
CA TYR A 343 -11.92 5.87 -14.95
C TYR A 343 -12.46 5.34 -13.62
N THR A 344 -13.66 4.75 -13.62
CA THR A 344 -14.28 4.09 -12.47
C THR A 344 -13.57 2.80 -12.03
N LYS A 345 -12.57 2.35 -12.77
CA LYS A 345 -11.77 1.15 -12.46
C LYS A 345 -10.39 1.48 -11.86
N ILE A 346 -10.11 2.74 -11.63
CA ILE A 346 -8.83 3.23 -11.15
C ILE A 346 -8.99 3.71 -9.71
N LEU A 347 -8.17 3.19 -8.80
CA LEU A 347 -8.01 3.66 -7.43
C LEU A 347 -6.73 4.49 -7.38
N GLY A 348 -6.84 5.78 -7.07
CA GLY A 348 -5.78 6.75 -7.34
C GLY A 348 -4.76 6.91 -6.24
N PHE A 349 -5.04 6.42 -5.02
CA PHE A 349 -4.13 6.60 -3.89
C PHE A 349 -4.32 5.52 -2.81
N GLY A 350 -3.20 4.92 -2.42
CA GLY A 350 -2.95 4.19 -1.20
C GLY A 350 -1.53 4.54 -0.75
N GLY A 351 -1.36 4.91 0.51
CA GLY A 351 -0.07 5.40 1.00
C GLY A 351 0.97 4.31 1.12
N ASP A 352 0.56 3.17 1.65
CA ASP A 352 1.39 1.98 1.89
C ASP A 352 2.59 2.26 2.81
N TYR A 353 2.43 3.24 3.71
CA TYR A 353 3.45 3.65 4.67
C TYR A 353 3.17 3.09 6.08
N CYS A 354 4.22 2.98 6.89
CA CYS A 354 4.13 2.61 8.30
C CYS A 354 4.32 3.80 9.26
N PHE A 355 4.48 5.02 8.73
CA PHE A 355 4.60 6.26 9.51
C PHE A 355 3.95 7.46 8.81
N PHE A 356 3.41 8.39 9.61
CA PHE A 356 2.55 9.47 9.11
C PHE A 356 3.25 10.51 8.23
N ASP A 357 4.52 10.82 8.48
CA ASP A 357 5.26 11.82 7.69
C ASP A 357 5.40 11.37 6.22
N GLY A 358 5.59 10.06 6.01
CA GLY A 358 5.64 9.47 4.68
C GLY A 358 4.34 9.63 3.90
N VAL A 359 3.20 9.46 4.59
CA VAL A 359 1.87 9.67 3.97
C VAL A 359 1.73 11.08 3.42
N VAL A 360 2.17 12.11 4.16
CA VAL A 360 2.11 13.51 3.70
C VAL A 360 2.91 13.74 2.43
N GLY A 361 4.10 13.15 2.36
CA GLY A 361 4.93 13.23 1.16
C GLY A 361 4.27 12.56 -0.03
N HIS A 362 3.83 11.32 0.16
CA HIS A 362 3.24 10.51 -0.89
C HIS A 362 1.94 11.10 -1.44
N ILE A 363 0.96 11.46 -0.59
CA ILE A 363 -0.31 12.06 -1.07
C ILE A 363 -0.08 13.40 -1.81
N THR A 364 0.93 14.16 -1.40
CA THR A 364 1.31 15.39 -2.11
C THR A 364 1.78 15.07 -3.52
N MET A 365 2.64 14.07 -3.69
CA MET A 365 3.13 13.64 -4.98
C MET A 365 2.03 13.01 -5.83
N ALA A 366 1.15 12.20 -5.25
CA ALA A 366 0.01 11.58 -5.93
C ALA A 366 -0.94 12.63 -6.54
N LYS A 367 -1.34 13.65 -5.74
CA LYS A 367 -2.15 14.77 -6.23
C LYS A 367 -1.47 15.50 -7.39
N GLN A 368 -0.17 15.76 -7.29
CA GLN A 368 0.60 16.41 -8.35
C GLN A 368 0.62 15.59 -9.62
N ASP A 369 0.91 14.30 -9.54
CA ASP A 369 0.98 13.40 -10.69
C ASP A 369 -0.37 13.28 -11.42
N ILE A 370 -1.46 13.05 -10.68
CA ILE A 370 -2.81 12.92 -11.24
C ILE A 370 -3.25 14.24 -11.90
N CYS A 371 -3.05 15.38 -11.21
CA CYS A 371 -3.39 16.69 -11.77
C CYS A 371 -2.55 17.06 -13.00
N GLU A 372 -1.26 16.66 -13.03
CA GLU A 372 -0.40 16.89 -14.19
C GLU A 372 -0.91 16.15 -15.43
N VAL A 373 -1.32 14.88 -15.27
CA VAL A 373 -1.89 14.08 -16.35
C VAL A 373 -3.20 14.67 -16.86
N LEU A 374 -4.11 15.02 -15.94
CA LEU A 374 -5.40 15.62 -16.32
C LEU A 374 -5.23 16.98 -17.00
N ALA A 375 -4.31 17.83 -16.52
CA ALA A 375 -4.00 19.10 -17.15
C ALA A 375 -3.45 18.92 -18.58
N LYS A 376 -2.63 17.90 -18.81
CA LYS A 376 -2.15 17.55 -20.17
C LYS A 376 -3.29 17.14 -21.07
N LYS A 377 -4.19 16.28 -20.61
CA LYS A 377 -5.37 15.83 -21.40
C LYS A 377 -6.34 16.98 -21.72
N ILE A 378 -6.53 17.94 -20.81
CA ILE A 378 -7.30 19.15 -21.11
C ILE A 378 -6.62 20.00 -22.19
N CYS A 379 -5.31 20.21 -22.04
CA CYS A 379 -4.55 21.05 -23.00
C CYS A 379 -4.44 20.42 -24.39
N SER A 380 -4.47 19.11 -24.51
CA SER A 380 -4.53 18.39 -25.79
C SER A 380 -5.97 18.31 -26.39
N GLY A 381 -6.98 18.74 -25.64
CA GLY A 381 -8.38 18.71 -26.08
C GLY A 381 -9.05 17.35 -25.95
N GLU A 382 -8.47 16.43 -25.20
CA GLU A 382 -9.01 15.07 -24.96
C GLU A 382 -10.16 15.06 -23.94
N CYS A 383 -10.18 16.02 -23.03
CA CYS A 383 -11.29 16.22 -22.08
C CYS A 383 -11.44 17.70 -21.72
N ASP A 384 -12.59 18.07 -21.19
CA ASP A 384 -12.82 19.36 -20.57
C ASP A 384 -12.52 19.35 -19.07
N ILE A 385 -12.59 20.52 -18.45
CA ILE A 385 -12.29 20.68 -17.03
C ILE A 385 -13.33 19.96 -16.14
N ASP A 386 -14.59 19.92 -16.54
CA ASP A 386 -15.66 19.30 -15.76
C ASP A 386 -15.49 17.78 -15.71
N LEU A 387 -15.10 17.17 -16.84
CA LEU A 387 -14.76 15.75 -16.87
C LEU A 387 -13.50 15.45 -16.06
N ALA A 388 -12.47 16.31 -16.15
CA ALA A 388 -11.25 16.13 -15.39
C ALA A 388 -11.48 16.22 -13.87
N GLU A 389 -12.31 17.17 -13.39
CA GLU A 389 -12.68 17.27 -11.97
C GLU A 389 -13.50 16.04 -11.52
N LYS A 390 -14.39 15.50 -12.36
CA LYS A 390 -15.11 14.23 -12.10
C LYS A 390 -14.18 13.05 -12.01
N ILE A 391 -13.20 12.96 -12.91
CA ILE A 391 -12.19 11.89 -12.87
C ILE A 391 -11.37 11.98 -11.58
N LEU A 392 -10.92 13.18 -11.23
CA LEU A 392 -10.14 13.44 -10.03
C LEU A 392 -10.89 13.02 -8.75
N GLN A 393 -12.16 13.43 -8.64
CA GLN A 393 -13.06 13.02 -7.56
C GLN A 393 -13.24 11.50 -7.52
N ALA A 394 -13.46 10.88 -8.68
CA ALA A 394 -13.69 9.45 -8.77
C ALA A 394 -12.45 8.66 -8.33
N VAL A 395 -11.26 8.98 -8.86
CA VAL A 395 -10.05 8.17 -8.61
C VAL A 395 -9.49 8.35 -7.19
N LEU A 396 -9.66 9.53 -6.58
CA LEU A 396 -9.16 9.80 -5.24
C LEU A 396 -10.18 9.51 -4.12
N HIS A 397 -11.46 9.30 -4.46
CA HIS A 397 -12.48 9.08 -3.43
C HIS A 397 -13.58 8.10 -3.86
N ASP A 398 -14.40 8.44 -4.88
CA ASP A 398 -15.69 7.76 -5.10
C ASP A 398 -15.53 6.31 -5.54
N ASN A 399 -14.47 5.99 -6.29
CA ASN A 399 -14.19 4.61 -6.72
C ASN A 399 -13.85 3.73 -5.53
N ALA A 400 -12.97 4.17 -4.64
CA ALA A 400 -12.63 3.45 -3.41
C ALA A 400 -13.88 3.28 -2.53
N LYS A 401 -14.66 4.35 -2.33
CA LYS A 401 -15.92 4.29 -1.57
C LYS A 401 -16.88 3.25 -2.10
N ARG A 402 -17.05 3.19 -3.41
CA ARG A 402 -17.93 2.21 -4.07
C ARG A 402 -17.38 0.80 -4.01
N VAL A 403 -16.09 0.61 -4.32
CA VAL A 403 -15.46 -0.72 -4.40
C VAL A 403 -15.42 -1.38 -3.02
N PHE A 404 -15.00 -0.64 -1.98
CA PHE A 404 -14.88 -1.16 -0.62
C PHE A 404 -16.17 -1.04 0.21
N LYS A 405 -17.23 -0.42 -0.33
CA LYS A 405 -18.52 -0.23 0.35
C LYS A 405 -18.36 0.52 1.69
N LEU A 406 -17.62 1.64 1.65
CA LEU A 406 -17.35 2.52 2.78
C LEU A 406 -18.46 3.54 3.02
#